data_cc57f56f6573a09b8ac4baca1218bd5e
#
_entry.id   cc57f56f6573a09b8ac4baca1218bd5e
#
_cell.length_a   1.000
_cell.length_b   1.000
_cell.length_c   1.000
_cell.angle_alpha   90.00
_cell.angle_beta   90.00
_cell.angle_gamma   90.00
#
_symmetry.space_group_name_H-M   'P 1'
#
loop_
_entity.id
_entity.type
_entity.pdbx_description
1 polymer ?
#
loop_
_entity_poly.entity_id
_entity_poly.type
_entity_poly.pdbx_seq_one_letter_code
_entity_poly.pdbx_strand_id
1 'polypeptide(L)'
;MVRGLYTAYTGLVNQQKRLDIVSNNLANSTTTGYKKEGMTTQSFDSVYGIKVKDETVGYMNQNIGKMSLGVKIGETYRSWDQGSLKNTESSYDFALAGDGFFSISFTNKAGETSTLYTRDGSFQMNSEGYLVTKDGDYVLGESGDPIVLPTDISKLTVDSTGR
;
A
#
# COMPACT_ATOMS: atom_id res chain seq x y z
N MET A 1 -37.47 -5.95 8.98
CA MET A 1 -37.10 -4.86 8.05
C MET A 1 -35.75 -4.20 8.46
N VAL A 2 -35.50 -3.92 9.74
CA VAL A 2 -34.25 -3.26 10.20
C VAL A 2 -32.97 -4.07 9.86
N ARG A 3 -33.01 -5.41 9.90
CA ARG A 3 -31.86 -6.27 9.61
C ARG A 3 -31.41 -6.19 8.14
N GLY A 4 -32.37 -6.16 7.19
CA GLY A 4 -32.02 -6.00 5.79
C GLY A 4 -31.38 -4.64 5.49
N LEU A 5 -31.84 -3.59 6.17
CA LEU A 5 -31.23 -2.26 6.08
C LEU A 5 -29.78 -2.27 6.59
N TYR A 6 -29.54 -2.94 7.73
CA TYR A 6 -28.20 -3.05 8.29
C TYR A 6 -27.25 -3.83 7.37
N THR A 7 -27.73 -4.96 6.80
CA THR A 7 -26.94 -5.74 5.83
C THR A 7 -26.61 -4.92 4.57
N ALA A 8 -27.60 -4.15 4.08
CA ALA A 8 -27.40 -3.26 2.94
C ALA A 8 -26.39 -2.14 3.27
N TYR A 9 -26.48 -1.56 4.46
CA TYR A 9 -25.55 -0.53 4.93
C TYR A 9 -24.10 -1.07 5.02
N THR A 10 -23.90 -2.24 5.64
CA THR A 10 -22.57 -2.84 5.73
C THR A 10 -21.99 -3.16 4.36
N GLY A 11 -22.81 -3.63 3.43
CA GLY A 11 -22.43 -3.83 2.03
C GLY A 11 -22.01 -2.54 1.34
N LEU A 12 -22.75 -1.46 1.54
CA LEU A 12 -22.45 -0.14 0.98
C LEU A 12 -21.11 0.38 1.50
N VAL A 13 -20.88 0.35 2.82
CA VAL A 13 -19.61 0.79 3.42
C VAL A 13 -18.44 -0.03 2.91
N ASN A 14 -18.61 -1.35 2.76
CA ASN A 14 -17.57 -2.21 2.19
C ASN A 14 -17.24 -1.83 0.74
N GLN A 15 -18.24 -1.61 -0.10
CA GLN A 15 -18.02 -1.17 -1.48
C GLN A 15 -17.39 0.22 -1.57
N GLN A 16 -17.76 1.13 -0.69
CA GLN A 16 -17.13 2.46 -0.63
C GLN A 16 -15.63 2.33 -0.33
N LYS A 17 -15.24 1.54 0.66
CA LYS A 17 -13.83 1.29 0.97
C LYS A 17 -13.07 0.61 -0.17
N ARG A 18 -13.73 -0.30 -0.87
CA ARG A 18 -13.15 -0.92 -2.07
C ARG A 18 -12.91 0.11 -3.17
N LEU A 19 -13.84 1.04 -3.38
CA LEU A 19 -13.68 2.14 -4.33
C LEU A 19 -12.54 3.07 -3.91
N ASP A 20 -12.40 3.38 -2.62
CA ASP A 20 -11.28 4.20 -2.10
C ASP A 20 -9.94 3.58 -2.46
N ILE A 21 -9.76 2.27 -2.26
CA ILE A 21 -8.53 1.54 -2.58
C ILE A 21 -8.28 1.53 -4.10
N VAL A 22 -9.29 1.25 -4.90
CA VAL A 22 -9.16 1.25 -6.36
C VAL A 22 -8.79 2.64 -6.88
N SER A 23 -9.43 3.67 -6.33
CA SER A 23 -9.14 5.07 -6.67
C SER A 23 -7.70 5.46 -6.31
N ASN A 24 -7.23 5.04 -5.13
CA ASN A 24 -5.85 5.24 -4.71
C ASN A 24 -4.86 4.53 -5.65
N ASN A 25 -5.10 3.26 -5.98
CA ASN A 25 -4.27 2.53 -6.94
C ASN A 25 -4.26 3.20 -8.32
N LEU A 26 -5.40 3.72 -8.77
CA LEU A 26 -5.51 4.42 -10.05
C LEU A 26 -4.73 5.74 -10.03
N ALA A 27 -4.87 6.52 -8.97
CA ALA A 27 -4.13 7.76 -8.79
C ALA A 27 -2.61 7.55 -8.81
N ASN A 28 -2.14 6.41 -8.28
CA ASN A 28 -0.73 6.05 -8.23
C ASN A 28 -0.27 5.12 -9.36
N SER A 29 -1.06 4.95 -10.41
CA SER A 29 -0.71 4.06 -11.53
C SER A 29 0.52 4.49 -12.31
N THR A 30 0.84 5.78 -12.29
CA THR A 30 2.03 6.38 -12.92
C THR A 30 3.18 6.63 -11.94
N THR A 31 2.95 6.38 -10.65
CA THR A 31 3.97 6.59 -9.60
C THR A 31 4.98 5.44 -9.64
N THR A 32 6.27 5.77 -9.78
CA THR A 32 7.36 4.81 -9.76
C THR A 32 7.49 4.14 -8.39
N GLY A 33 7.77 2.84 -8.38
CA GLY A 33 7.92 2.09 -7.13
C GLY A 33 6.64 1.83 -6.34
N TYR A 34 5.48 2.32 -6.80
CA TYR A 34 4.21 2.08 -6.11
C TYR A 34 3.81 0.60 -6.13
N LYS A 35 3.38 0.09 -5.01
CA LYS A 35 2.87 -1.27 -4.83
C LYS A 35 1.37 -1.24 -4.54
N LYS A 36 0.59 -1.88 -5.41
CA LYS A 36 -0.88 -1.87 -5.32
C LYS A 36 -1.38 -2.43 -3.98
N GLU A 37 -2.40 -1.80 -3.45
CA GLU A 37 -3.12 -2.28 -2.29
C GLU A 37 -4.38 -3.03 -2.69
N GLY A 38 -4.70 -4.06 -1.94
CA GLY A 38 -5.91 -4.84 -2.09
C GLY A 38 -6.63 -4.99 -0.75
N MET A 39 -7.88 -5.41 -0.80
CA MET A 39 -8.71 -5.62 0.37
C MET A 39 -9.48 -6.92 0.23
N THR A 40 -9.54 -7.69 1.31
CA THR A 40 -10.44 -8.84 1.42
C THR A 40 -11.73 -8.45 2.09
N THR A 41 -12.80 -9.11 1.70
CA THR A 41 -14.12 -8.95 2.32
C THR A 41 -14.45 -10.22 3.10
N GLN A 42 -14.87 -10.06 4.34
CA GLN A 42 -15.25 -11.15 5.23
C GLN A 42 -16.72 -11.01 5.63
N SER A 43 -17.44 -12.14 5.69
CA SER A 43 -18.78 -12.14 6.28
C SER A 43 -18.71 -11.93 7.79
N PHE A 44 -19.73 -11.29 8.36
CA PHE A 44 -19.91 -11.33 9.81
C PHE A 44 -20.18 -12.76 10.29
N ASP A 45 -19.84 -13.01 11.54
CA ASP A 45 -20.15 -14.28 12.17
C ASP A 45 -21.67 -14.54 12.11
N SER A 46 -22.01 -15.79 11.81
CA SER A 46 -23.41 -16.18 11.73
C SER A 46 -24.04 -16.24 13.11
N VAL A 47 -25.19 -15.60 13.27
CA VAL A 47 -26.01 -15.65 14.50
C VAL A 47 -27.20 -16.54 14.29
N TYR A 48 -27.62 -17.22 15.34
CA TYR A 48 -28.88 -17.98 15.30
C TYR A 48 -30.08 -17.04 15.34
N GLY A 49 -30.91 -17.14 14.32
CA GLY A 49 -32.20 -16.47 14.29
C GLY A 49 -33.25 -17.29 15.00
N ILE A 50 -33.98 -16.68 15.93
CA ILE A 50 -35.14 -17.26 16.57
C ILE A 50 -36.38 -16.48 16.20
N LYS A 51 -37.47 -17.19 15.92
CA LYS A 51 -38.77 -16.60 15.72
C LYS A 51 -39.40 -16.38 17.08
N VAL A 52 -39.51 -15.12 17.47
CA VAL A 52 -40.16 -14.73 18.74
C VAL A 52 -41.63 -14.46 18.44
N LYS A 53 -42.50 -15.16 19.12
CA LYS A 53 -43.95 -15.02 19.03
C LYS A 53 -44.59 -15.56 17.74
N ASP A 54 -45.01 -16.81 17.81
CA ASP A 54 -45.96 -17.39 16.87
C ASP A 54 -47.25 -17.68 17.64
N GLU A 55 -48.36 -17.06 17.26
CA GLU A 55 -49.67 -17.26 17.92
C GLU A 55 -50.26 -18.63 17.61
N THR A 56 -49.69 -19.35 16.62
CA THR A 56 -50.16 -20.67 16.17
C THR A 56 -49.56 -21.84 16.92
N VAL A 57 -48.44 -21.66 17.63
CA VAL A 57 -47.76 -22.74 18.38
C VAL A 57 -47.38 -22.21 19.77
N GLY A 58 -48.00 -22.79 20.79
CA GLY A 58 -47.80 -22.34 22.18
C GLY A 58 -46.33 -22.37 22.60
N TYR A 59 -45.84 -21.24 23.04
CA TYR A 59 -44.61 -20.95 23.81
C TYR A 59 -43.26 -21.57 23.38
N MET A 60 -43.11 -22.14 22.19
CA MET A 60 -41.82 -22.60 21.69
C MET A 60 -41.20 -21.65 20.71
N ASN A 61 -40.06 -21.07 21.08
CA ASN A 61 -39.22 -20.32 20.18
C ASN A 61 -38.66 -21.25 19.10
N GLN A 62 -39.11 -21.07 17.87
CA GLN A 62 -38.58 -21.84 16.74
C GLN A 62 -37.26 -21.25 16.27
N ASN A 63 -36.26 -22.12 16.17
CA ASN A 63 -34.97 -21.77 15.59
C ASN A 63 -35.11 -21.68 14.07
N ILE A 64 -34.85 -20.51 13.48
CA ILE A 64 -34.93 -20.25 12.04
C ILE A 64 -33.64 -20.66 11.31
N GLY A 65 -32.58 -20.99 12.07
CA GLY A 65 -31.27 -21.34 11.52
C GLY A 65 -30.23 -20.21 11.66
N LYS A 66 -29.10 -20.41 11.01
CA LYS A 66 -28.00 -19.45 11.02
C LYS A 66 -28.25 -18.33 9.99
N MET A 67 -27.96 -17.12 10.39
CA MET A 67 -28.12 -15.94 9.53
C MET A 67 -26.84 -15.11 9.62
N SER A 68 -26.36 -14.61 8.46
CA SER A 68 -25.28 -13.64 8.39
C SER A 68 -25.82 -12.21 8.46
N LEU A 69 -25.14 -11.35 9.21
CA LEU A 69 -25.53 -9.94 9.38
C LEU A 69 -24.90 -9.01 8.35
N GLY A 70 -24.33 -9.54 7.30
CA GLY A 70 -23.69 -8.77 6.23
C GLY A 70 -22.20 -9.04 6.10
N VAL A 71 -21.48 -8.02 5.64
CA VAL A 71 -20.04 -8.10 5.34
C VAL A 71 -19.27 -7.04 6.11
N LYS A 72 -18.04 -7.39 6.47
CA LYS A 72 -17.06 -6.49 7.07
C LYS A 72 -15.80 -6.46 6.22
N ILE A 73 -15.04 -5.40 6.39
CA ILE A 73 -13.68 -5.31 5.83
C ILE A 73 -12.85 -6.36 6.56
N GLY A 74 -12.19 -7.22 5.80
CA GLY A 74 -11.23 -8.18 6.30
C GLY A 74 -9.86 -7.53 6.44
N GLU A 75 -8.87 -8.08 5.76
CA GLU A 75 -7.51 -7.57 5.75
C GLU A 75 -7.25 -6.71 4.52
N THR A 76 -6.47 -5.66 4.70
CA THR A 76 -5.84 -4.94 3.61
C THR A 76 -4.44 -5.52 3.41
N TYR A 77 -4.07 -5.77 2.18
CA TYR A 77 -2.77 -6.32 1.84
C TYR A 77 -2.12 -5.51 0.73
N ARG A 78 -0.80 -5.54 0.70
CA ARG A 78 0.00 -4.91 -0.36
C ARG A 78 0.66 -5.99 -1.20
N SER A 79 0.50 -5.93 -2.53
CA SER A 79 1.19 -6.83 -3.45
C SER A 79 2.61 -6.32 -3.68
N TRP A 80 3.59 -7.19 -3.46
CA TRP A 80 5.01 -6.91 -3.67
C TRP A 80 5.53 -7.43 -5.03
N ASP A 81 4.63 -7.88 -5.89
CA ASP A 81 4.99 -8.40 -7.21
C ASP A 81 5.90 -7.43 -7.97
N GLN A 82 6.90 -7.98 -8.67
CA GLN A 82 7.80 -7.18 -9.48
C GLN A 82 7.07 -6.63 -10.71
N GLY A 83 7.08 -5.31 -10.85
CA GLY A 83 6.55 -4.64 -12.04
C GLY A 83 7.53 -4.70 -13.21
N SER A 84 7.06 -4.32 -14.39
CA SER A 84 7.90 -4.17 -15.59
C SER A 84 8.86 -2.99 -15.39
N LEU A 85 10.12 -3.21 -15.75
CA LEU A 85 11.12 -2.15 -15.79
C LEU A 85 10.94 -1.33 -17.07
N LYS A 86 10.93 -0.01 -16.92
CA LYS A 86 10.87 0.92 -18.05
C LYS A 86 12.22 1.60 -18.19
N ASN A 87 12.79 1.56 -19.39
CA ASN A 87 13.99 2.32 -19.68
C ASN A 87 13.65 3.81 -19.79
N THR A 88 14.44 4.64 -19.09
CA THR A 88 14.36 6.10 -19.13
C THR A 88 15.66 6.66 -19.72
N GLU A 89 15.64 7.92 -20.15
CA GLU A 89 16.84 8.59 -20.69
C GLU A 89 17.67 9.27 -19.59
N SER A 90 17.21 9.22 -18.33
CA SER A 90 17.89 9.80 -17.17
C SER A 90 19.01 8.88 -16.69
N SER A 91 20.20 9.43 -16.47
CA SER A 91 21.35 8.69 -15.93
C SER A 91 21.23 8.41 -14.42
N TYR A 92 20.29 9.05 -13.75
CA TYR A 92 20.09 8.94 -12.29
C TYR A 92 18.86 8.11 -11.92
N ASP A 93 18.18 7.53 -12.89
CA ASP A 93 17.06 6.64 -12.63
C ASP A 93 17.55 5.21 -12.46
N PHE A 94 17.31 4.64 -11.29
CA PHE A 94 17.67 3.27 -10.95
C PHE A 94 16.44 2.43 -10.67
N ALA A 95 16.51 1.15 -10.99
CA ALA A 95 15.44 0.21 -10.68
C ALA A 95 16.01 -1.04 -10.00
N LEU A 96 15.34 -1.49 -8.94
CA LEU A 96 15.65 -2.75 -8.28
C LEU A 96 14.92 -3.90 -8.98
N ALA A 97 15.67 -4.84 -9.52
CA ALA A 97 15.16 -6.10 -10.03
C ALA A 97 15.30 -7.17 -8.93
N GLY A 98 14.20 -7.55 -8.31
CA GLY A 98 14.19 -8.49 -7.18
C GLY A 98 13.81 -7.84 -5.86
N ASP A 99 14.18 -8.51 -4.77
CA ASP A 99 13.88 -8.07 -3.41
C ASP A 99 14.88 -7.03 -2.92
N GLY A 100 14.40 -6.04 -2.17
CA GLY A 100 15.24 -4.98 -1.61
C GLY A 100 14.58 -3.61 -1.68
N PHE A 101 15.23 -2.62 -1.08
CA PHE A 101 14.77 -1.22 -1.06
C PHE A 101 15.99 -0.31 -1.11
N PHE A 102 15.80 0.89 -1.63
CA PHE A 102 16.75 1.97 -1.44
C PHE A 102 16.56 2.55 -0.05
N SER A 103 17.66 2.81 0.64
CA SER A 103 17.66 3.51 1.94
C SER A 103 17.83 5.01 1.70
N ILE A 104 17.00 5.80 2.33
CA ILE A 104 17.04 7.25 2.26
C ILE A 104 17.10 7.85 3.66
N SER A 105 17.80 8.96 3.80
CA SER A 105 17.86 9.75 5.03
C SER A 105 16.79 10.83 4.97
N PHE A 106 15.71 10.61 5.70
CA PHE A 106 14.63 11.57 5.82
C PHE A 106 14.86 12.47 7.03
N THR A 107 14.81 13.79 6.83
CA THR A 107 14.90 14.75 7.91
C THR A 107 13.53 15.36 8.18
N ASN A 108 13.02 15.14 9.38
CA ASN A 108 11.75 15.71 9.81
C ASN A 108 11.88 17.24 9.97
N LYS A 109 10.76 17.96 9.94
CA LYS A 109 10.69 19.41 10.22
C LYS A 109 11.25 19.80 11.60
N ALA A 110 11.33 18.85 12.54
CA ALA A 110 11.95 19.03 13.86
C ALA A 110 13.48 18.85 13.84
N GLY A 111 14.09 18.53 12.68
CA GLY A 111 15.53 18.28 12.57
C GLY A 111 15.96 16.87 12.93
N GLU A 112 15.02 15.96 13.21
CA GLU A 112 15.35 14.56 13.46
C GLU A 112 15.54 13.82 12.14
N THR A 113 16.63 13.08 12.01
CA THR A 113 16.93 12.24 10.84
C THR A 113 16.51 10.79 11.13
N SER A 114 15.80 10.19 10.18
CA SER A 114 15.42 8.79 10.23
C SER A 114 15.70 8.11 8.90
N THR A 115 16.07 6.83 8.93
CA THR A 115 16.26 6.04 7.72
C THR A 115 14.91 5.49 7.28
N LEU A 116 14.51 5.84 6.06
CA LEU A 116 13.32 5.30 5.40
C LEU A 116 13.74 4.43 4.22
N TYR A 117 12.83 3.58 3.77
CA TYR A 117 13.05 2.66 2.66
C TYR A 117 12.06 2.92 1.55
N THR A 118 12.58 3.03 0.32
CA THR A 118 11.75 3.29 -0.88
C THR A 118 12.06 2.31 -2.01
N ARG A 119 11.09 2.13 -2.90
CA ARG A 119 11.25 1.46 -4.21
C ARG A 119 11.29 2.45 -5.37
N ASP A 120 11.05 3.73 -5.10
CA ASP A 120 11.23 4.76 -6.11
C ASP A 120 12.73 5.00 -6.33
N GLY A 121 13.17 4.80 -7.56
CA GLY A 121 14.55 4.99 -7.97
C GLY A 121 14.74 6.23 -8.85
N SER A 122 13.79 7.15 -8.88
CA SER A 122 13.93 8.43 -9.59
C SER A 122 14.72 9.41 -8.74
N PHE A 123 16.04 9.38 -8.89
CA PHE A 123 16.93 10.22 -8.13
C PHE A 123 17.39 11.44 -8.95
N GLN A 124 17.98 12.39 -8.26
CA GLN A 124 18.58 13.59 -8.84
C GLN A 124 19.91 13.87 -8.15
N MET A 125 20.79 14.60 -8.82
CA MET A 125 22.03 15.07 -8.21
C MET A 125 21.84 16.50 -7.75
N ASN A 126 22.20 16.76 -6.52
CA ASN A 126 22.23 18.07 -5.91
C ASN A 126 23.47 18.86 -6.41
N SER A 127 23.49 20.18 -6.24
CA SER A 127 24.62 21.06 -6.58
C SER A 127 25.92 20.71 -5.85
N GLU A 128 25.85 19.98 -4.75
CA GLU A 128 26.99 19.51 -3.95
C GLU A 128 27.47 18.11 -4.37
N GLY A 129 26.82 17.48 -5.37
CA GLY A 129 27.15 16.16 -5.86
C GLY A 129 26.53 15.00 -5.09
N TYR A 130 25.59 15.25 -4.17
CA TYR A 130 24.87 14.20 -3.49
C TYR A 130 23.69 13.65 -4.32
N LEU A 131 23.48 12.35 -4.24
CA LEU A 131 22.32 11.70 -4.81
C LEU A 131 21.12 11.90 -3.87
N VAL A 132 20.06 12.54 -4.38
CA VAL A 132 18.87 12.89 -3.60
C VAL A 132 17.59 12.44 -4.30
N THR A 133 16.54 12.27 -3.52
CA THR A 133 15.17 12.04 -4.03
C THR A 133 14.59 13.34 -4.60
N LYS A 134 13.42 13.24 -5.22
CA LYS A 134 12.67 14.43 -5.69
C LYS A 134 12.28 15.38 -4.56
N ASP A 135 12.15 14.84 -3.33
CA ASP A 135 11.80 15.60 -2.13
C ASP A 135 13.03 16.22 -1.44
N GLY A 136 14.24 15.88 -1.91
CA GLY A 136 15.50 16.41 -1.39
C GLY A 136 16.17 15.56 -0.32
N ASP A 137 15.64 14.36 -0.04
CA ASP A 137 16.23 13.43 0.92
C ASP A 137 17.44 12.72 0.33
N TYR A 138 18.49 12.51 1.15
CA TYR A 138 19.72 11.87 0.71
C TYR A 138 19.56 10.36 0.56
N VAL A 139 20.08 9.82 -0.53
CA VAL A 139 20.19 8.36 -0.71
C VAL A 139 21.41 7.86 0.04
N LEU A 140 21.21 6.82 0.85
CA LEU A 140 22.26 6.23 1.69
C LEU A 140 22.92 5.04 1.01
N GLY A 141 24.23 4.97 1.13
CA GLY A 141 25.03 3.81 0.76
C GLY A 141 24.99 2.69 1.80
N GLU A 142 25.76 1.64 1.55
CA GLU A 142 25.90 0.46 2.44
C GLU A 142 26.40 0.84 3.85
N SER A 143 27.26 1.86 3.96
CA SER A 143 27.79 2.36 5.24
C SER A 143 26.81 3.24 6.01
N GLY A 144 25.67 3.61 5.42
CA GLY A 144 24.71 4.56 6.00
C GLY A 144 25.05 6.03 5.75
N ASP A 145 26.08 6.30 4.95
CA ASP A 145 26.46 7.65 4.56
C ASP A 145 25.77 8.07 3.25
N PRO A 146 25.50 9.37 3.03
CA PRO A 146 24.97 9.87 1.77
C PRO A 146 25.90 9.55 0.60
N ILE A 147 25.33 9.12 -0.52
CA ILE A 147 26.09 8.81 -1.73
C ILE A 147 26.51 10.11 -2.41
N VAL A 148 27.83 10.28 -2.58
CA VAL A 148 28.42 11.41 -3.29
C VAL A 148 28.87 10.95 -4.67
N LEU A 149 28.44 11.65 -5.70
CA LEU A 149 28.83 11.42 -7.08
C LEU A 149 29.77 12.54 -7.54
N PRO A 150 30.83 12.24 -8.28
CA PRO A 150 31.65 13.29 -8.88
C PRO A 150 30.84 14.07 -9.91
N THR A 151 31.02 15.39 -9.94
CA THR A 151 30.24 16.35 -10.74
C THR A 151 30.41 16.19 -12.27
N ASP A 152 31.44 15.46 -12.71
CA ASP A 152 31.83 15.30 -14.12
C ASP A 152 31.43 13.93 -14.73
N ILE A 153 30.29 13.36 -14.30
CA ILE A 153 29.88 12.04 -14.81
C ILE A 153 29.04 12.20 -16.07
N SER A 154 29.62 11.91 -17.22
CA SER A 154 28.90 11.77 -18.49
C SER A 154 28.13 10.45 -18.60
N LYS A 155 28.50 9.42 -17.82
CA LYS A 155 27.79 8.13 -17.73
C LYS A 155 28.00 7.49 -16.36
N LEU A 156 26.90 7.26 -15.66
CA LEU A 156 26.88 6.45 -14.47
C LEU A 156 26.47 5.03 -14.84
N THR A 157 27.32 4.05 -14.53
CA THR A 157 26.99 2.63 -14.71
C THR A 157 27.04 1.96 -13.34
N VAL A 158 25.97 1.29 -13.00
CA VAL A 158 25.88 0.52 -11.74
C VAL A 158 25.86 -0.96 -12.12
N ASP A 159 26.71 -1.74 -11.47
CA ASP A 159 26.78 -3.18 -11.64
C ASP A 159 25.55 -3.86 -11.01
N SER A 160 25.31 -5.13 -11.35
CA SER A 160 24.25 -5.97 -10.78
C SER A 160 24.32 -6.13 -9.25
N THR A 161 25.48 -5.82 -8.66
CA THR A 161 25.71 -5.82 -7.21
C THR A 161 25.46 -4.47 -6.53
N GLY A 162 25.06 -3.43 -7.30
CA GLY A 162 24.81 -2.10 -6.75
C GLY A 162 26.06 -1.25 -6.52
N ARG A 163 27.18 -1.60 -7.18
CA ARG A 163 28.45 -0.87 -7.11
C ARG A 163 28.75 -0.15 -8.41
#